data_2ef8d8ffa3a527ed5943b04f8fdf388a
#
_entry.id   2ef8d8ffa3a527ed5943b04f8fdf388a
#
_cell.length_a   1.000
_cell.length_b   1.000
_cell.length_c   1.000
_cell.angle_alpha   90.00
_cell.angle_beta   90.00
_cell.angle_gamma   90.00
#
_symmetry.space_group_name_H-M   'P 1'
#
loop_
_entity.id
_entity.type
_entity.pdbx_description
1 polymer ?
#
loop_
_entity_poly.entity_id
_entity_poly.type
_entity_poly.pdbx_seq_one_letter_code
_entity_poly.pdbx_strand_id
1 'polypeptide(L)' 'MEKKRTHTIEEIDELKKWFIENKDKLPQTMQIDSSAFTPDLKETIDMLFDQAYICYENPKMQGCILIIKKIKKNIEEL' A
#
# COMPACT_ATOMS: atom_id res chain seq x y z
N MET A 1 -23.22 16.32 0.88
CA MET A 1 -21.94 16.48 0.17
C MET A 1 -21.26 15.16 0.01
N GLU A 2 -20.87 14.84 -1.19
CA GLU A 2 -20.19 13.56 -1.43
C GLU A 2 -18.77 13.62 -0.94
N LYS A 3 -18.32 12.51 -0.33
CA LYS A 3 -16.93 12.37 0.02
C LYS A 3 -16.14 12.07 -1.26
N LYS A 4 -15.10 12.83 -1.50
CA LYS A 4 -14.23 12.56 -2.62
C LYS A 4 -13.27 11.44 -2.27
N ARG A 5 -12.95 10.62 -3.26
CA ARG A 5 -11.90 9.64 -3.10
C ARG A 5 -10.57 10.34 -2.91
N THR A 6 -9.71 9.76 -2.09
CA THR A 6 -8.39 10.31 -1.85
C THR A 6 -7.39 9.89 -2.91
N HIS A 7 -7.77 8.96 -3.79
CA HIS A 7 -6.88 8.41 -4.82
C HIS A 7 -7.71 7.85 -5.97
N THR A 8 -7.04 7.55 -7.08
CA THR A 8 -7.65 7.01 -8.29
C THR A 8 -7.13 5.60 -8.57
N ILE A 9 -7.77 4.89 -9.51
CA ILE A 9 -7.28 3.58 -9.97
C ILE A 9 -5.88 3.72 -10.56
N GLU A 10 -5.64 4.79 -11.30
CA GLU A 10 -4.33 5.05 -11.89
C GLU A 10 -3.25 5.18 -10.82
N GLU A 11 -3.58 5.81 -9.70
CA GLU A 11 -2.64 5.93 -8.59
C GLU A 11 -2.32 4.58 -7.98
N ILE A 12 -3.33 3.72 -7.82
CA ILE A 12 -3.12 2.37 -7.33
C ILE A 12 -2.22 1.59 -8.29
N ASP A 13 -2.49 1.69 -9.60
CA ASP A 13 -1.68 1.02 -10.61
C ASP A 13 -0.24 1.50 -10.59
N GLU A 14 -0.01 2.79 -10.41
CA GLU A 14 1.34 3.35 -10.33
C GLU A 14 2.08 2.84 -9.10
N LEU A 15 1.40 2.77 -7.96
CA LEU A 15 1.99 2.22 -6.75
C LEU A 15 2.37 0.76 -6.95
N LYS A 16 1.48 -0.02 -7.55
CA LYS A 16 1.75 -1.43 -7.82
C LYS A 16 2.96 -1.58 -8.73
N LYS A 17 3.04 -0.78 -9.78
CA LYS A 17 4.18 -0.78 -10.70
C LYS A 17 5.47 -0.47 -9.95
N TRP A 18 5.45 0.54 -9.08
CA TRP A 18 6.64 0.89 -8.29
C TRP A 18 7.14 -0.29 -7.45
N PHE A 19 6.21 -1.00 -6.79
CA PHE A 19 6.59 -2.16 -5.97
C PHE A 19 7.14 -3.31 -6.82
N ILE A 20 6.57 -3.53 -8.01
CA ILE A 20 7.09 -4.55 -8.92
C ILE A 20 8.50 -4.18 -9.39
N GLU A 21 8.73 -2.93 -9.75
CA GLU A 21 10.02 -2.46 -10.23
C GLU A 21 11.09 -2.46 -9.13
N ASN A 22 10.68 -2.34 -7.88
CA ASN A 22 11.58 -2.27 -6.75
C ASN A 22 11.52 -3.50 -5.85
N LYS A 23 11.01 -4.62 -6.38
CA LYS A 23 10.82 -5.82 -5.57
C LYS A 23 12.11 -6.33 -4.93
N ASP A 24 13.25 -6.11 -5.58
CA ASP A 24 14.55 -6.55 -5.06
C ASP A 24 15.01 -5.70 -3.88
N LYS A 25 14.41 -4.54 -3.67
CA LYS A 25 14.72 -3.65 -2.55
C LYS A 25 13.82 -3.90 -1.35
N LEU A 26 12.80 -4.74 -1.50
CA LEU A 26 11.85 -5.00 -0.42
C LEU A 26 12.48 -5.88 0.65
N PRO A 27 12.48 -5.44 1.91
CA PRO A 27 12.91 -6.32 2.99
C PRO A 27 11.90 -7.45 3.19
N GLN A 28 12.32 -8.53 3.82
CA GLN A 28 11.41 -9.62 4.12
C GLN A 28 10.39 -9.20 5.17
N THR A 29 10.82 -8.43 6.15
CA THR A 29 9.98 -7.95 7.23
C THR A 29 10.07 -6.44 7.31
N MET A 30 9.05 -5.80 7.87
CA MET A 30 9.07 -4.36 8.04
C MET A 30 8.25 -3.92 9.24
N GLN A 31 8.80 -2.99 10.02
CA GLN A 31 8.07 -2.27 11.04
C GLN A 31 7.47 -1.02 10.36
N ILE A 32 6.16 -1.05 10.11
CA ILE A 32 5.49 0.06 9.41
C ILE A 32 5.39 1.27 10.33
N ASP A 33 4.94 1.04 11.56
CA ASP A 33 4.94 2.05 12.61
C ASP A 33 5.00 1.36 13.97
N SER A 34 4.87 2.10 15.05
CA SER A 34 5.02 1.54 16.40
C SER A 34 4.02 0.44 16.72
N SER A 35 2.92 0.36 15.99
CA SER A 35 1.85 -0.62 16.25
C SER A 35 1.70 -1.66 15.16
N ALA A 36 2.43 -1.55 14.06
CA ALA A 36 2.24 -2.42 12.91
C ALA A 36 3.56 -3.01 12.43
N PHE A 37 3.63 -4.33 12.41
CA PHE A 37 4.79 -5.08 11.94
C PHE A 37 4.32 -6.14 10.93
N THR A 38 5.08 -6.32 9.85
CA THR A 38 4.76 -7.30 8.83
C THR A 38 5.85 -8.36 8.76
N PRO A 39 5.55 -9.61 9.14
CA PRO A 39 6.54 -10.70 9.06
C PRO A 39 6.81 -11.17 7.64
N ASP A 40 5.88 -10.93 6.72
CA ASP A 40 6.06 -11.23 5.30
C ASP A 40 5.56 -10.04 4.49
N LEU A 41 6.49 -9.17 4.16
CA LEU A 41 6.15 -7.90 3.51
C LEU A 41 5.56 -8.10 2.13
N LYS A 42 6.09 -9.03 1.33
CA LYS A 42 5.59 -9.24 -0.04
C LYS A 42 4.15 -9.74 -0.03
N GLU A 43 3.84 -10.70 0.83
CA GLU A 43 2.48 -11.21 0.95
C GLU A 43 1.55 -10.13 1.45
N THR A 44 1.99 -9.34 2.43
CA THR A 44 1.20 -8.23 2.96
C THR A 44 0.89 -7.20 1.88
N ILE A 45 1.87 -6.87 1.05
CA ILE A 45 1.68 -5.92 -0.05
C ILE A 45 0.67 -6.45 -1.05
N ASP A 46 0.78 -7.71 -1.45
CA ASP A 46 -0.17 -8.30 -2.38
C ASP A 46 -1.60 -8.26 -1.83
N MET A 47 -1.76 -8.59 -0.56
CA MET A 47 -3.06 -8.54 0.09
C MET A 47 -3.60 -7.12 0.15
N LEU A 48 -2.75 -6.15 0.47
CA LEU A 48 -3.16 -4.75 0.53
C LEU A 48 -3.60 -4.23 -0.82
N PHE A 49 -2.93 -4.60 -1.90
CA PHE A 49 -3.35 -4.20 -3.23
C PHE A 49 -4.68 -4.84 -3.63
N ASP A 50 -4.87 -6.12 -3.32
CA ASP A 50 -6.16 -6.77 -3.57
C ASP A 50 -7.28 -6.03 -2.85
N GLN A 51 -7.07 -5.69 -1.59
CA GLN A 51 -8.07 -4.95 -0.82
C GLN A 51 -8.28 -3.54 -1.38
N ALA A 52 -7.21 -2.90 -1.82
CA ALA A 52 -7.31 -1.56 -2.39
C ALA A 52 -8.20 -1.55 -3.64
N TYR A 53 -8.07 -2.54 -4.51
CA TYR A 53 -8.92 -2.64 -5.70
C TYR A 53 -10.36 -2.98 -5.33
N ILE A 54 -10.57 -3.90 -4.39
CA ILE A 54 -11.92 -4.28 -3.95
C ILE A 54 -12.64 -3.11 -3.30
N CYS A 55 -11.93 -2.34 -2.48
CA CYS A 55 -12.52 -1.25 -1.69
C CYS A 55 -12.38 0.12 -2.35
N TYR A 56 -11.93 0.16 -3.58
CA TYR A 56 -11.66 1.42 -4.28
C TYR A 56 -12.83 2.39 -4.26
N GLU A 57 -14.04 1.88 -4.48
CA GLU A 57 -15.22 2.71 -4.58
C GLU A 57 -15.80 3.12 -3.22
N ASN A 58 -15.29 2.55 -2.14
CA ASN A 58 -15.79 2.84 -0.81
C ASN A 58 -14.87 3.82 -0.08
N PRO A 59 -15.25 5.11 0.03
CA PRO A 59 -14.39 6.11 0.67
C PRO A 59 -14.04 5.80 2.11
N LYS A 60 -14.82 4.96 2.78
CA LYS A 60 -14.57 4.61 4.17
C LYS A 60 -13.50 3.53 4.31
N MET A 61 -13.14 2.85 3.22
CA MET A 61 -12.22 1.72 3.27
C MET A 61 -10.93 1.99 2.48
N GLN A 62 -10.41 3.19 2.61
CA GLN A 62 -9.19 3.59 1.88
C GLN A 62 -7.92 3.48 2.72
N GLY A 63 -8.03 2.87 3.90
CA GLY A 63 -6.87 2.70 4.77
C GLY A 63 -5.75 1.87 4.13
N CYS A 64 -6.10 0.91 3.26
CA CYS A 64 -5.10 0.09 2.60
C CYS A 64 -4.15 0.92 1.75
N ILE A 65 -4.67 1.92 1.04
CA ILE A 65 -3.82 2.80 0.23
C ILE A 65 -2.88 3.63 1.11
N LEU A 66 -3.37 4.10 2.24
CA LEU A 66 -2.54 4.87 3.15
C LEU A 66 -1.40 4.02 3.71
N ILE A 67 -1.68 2.76 4.03
CA ILE A 67 -0.66 1.83 4.49
C ILE A 67 0.36 1.55 3.39
N ILE A 68 -0.11 1.32 2.16
CA ILE A 68 0.77 1.08 1.03
C ILE A 68 1.71 2.27 0.80
N LYS A 69 1.19 3.49 0.84
CA LYS A 69 2.00 4.69 0.70
C LYS A 69 3.05 4.80 1.80
N LYS A 70 2.68 4.43 3.01
CA LYS A 70 3.60 4.46 4.14
C LYS A 70 4.72 3.43 3.98
N ILE A 71 4.39 2.23 3.52
CA ILE A 71 5.38 1.20 3.23
C ILE A 71 6.35 1.69 2.16
N LYS A 72 5.82 2.26 1.07
CA LYS A 72 6.65 2.81 0.01
C LYS A 72 7.64 3.84 0.55
N LYS A 73 7.15 4.77 1.35
CA LYS A 73 7.98 5.81 1.94
C LYS A 73 9.10 5.20 2.79
N ASN A 74 8.75 4.20 3.61
CA ASN A 74 9.74 3.53 4.45
C ASN A 74 10.83 2.85 3.62
N ILE A 75 10.45 2.23 2.49
CA ILE A 75 11.41 1.60 1.60
C ILE A 75 12.32 2.65 0.95
N GLU A 76 11.75 3.77 0.54
CA GLU A 76 12.53 4.84 -0.09
C GLU A 76 13.54 5.44 0.89
N GLU A 77 13.29 5.37 2.18
CA GLU A 77 14.17 5.90 3.21
C GLU A 77 15.23 4.90 3.69
N LEU A 78 15.19 3.68 3.20
CA LEU A 78 16.24 2.69 3.53
C LEU A 78 17.61 3.05 2.89
#